data_f968df51fa8d711cc8fee5fa125bc728
#
_entry.id   f968df51fa8d711cc8fee5fa125bc728
#
_cell.length_a   1.000
_cell.length_b   1.000
_cell.length_c   1.000
_cell.angle_alpha   90.00
_cell.angle_beta   90.00
_cell.angle_gamma   90.00
#
_symmetry.space_group_name_H-M   'P 1'
#
loop_
_entity.id
_entity.type
_entity.pdbx_description
1 polymer ?
#
loop_
_entity_poly.entity_id
_entity_poly.type
_entity_poly.pdbx_seq_one_letter_code
_entity_poly.pdbx_strand_id
1 'polypeptide(L)'
;MEISKKEQSEEEEYATRGPFSSIFGGPIARLLDQALIVGNMEQTITILAESTNLSYKTTKTALQKLEKMGFVAPTRKIGNAQAYKFQVENHMNTLLACGAEIQRNRVLEICKN
;
A
#
# COMPACT_ATOMS: atom_id res chain seq x y z
N MET A 1 29.02 -7.44 8.01
CA MET A 1 28.49 -7.72 6.66
C MET A 1 27.30 -8.65 6.64
N GLU A 2 27.34 -9.74 7.39
CA GLU A 2 26.23 -10.66 7.47
C GLU A 2 24.99 -10.06 8.14
N ILE A 3 25.18 -9.18 9.14
CA ILE A 3 24.10 -8.48 9.81
C ILE A 3 23.36 -7.55 8.85
N SER A 4 24.09 -6.82 7.99
CA SER A 4 23.49 -5.94 7.00
C SER A 4 22.67 -6.69 5.95
N LYS A 5 23.17 -7.85 5.51
CA LYS A 5 22.45 -8.69 4.55
C LYS A 5 21.20 -9.31 5.17
N LYS A 6 21.26 -9.64 6.44
CA LYS A 6 20.12 -10.19 7.15
C LYS A 6 19.04 -9.14 7.39
N GLU A 7 19.43 -7.92 7.73
CA GLU A 7 18.51 -6.80 7.90
C GLU A 7 17.84 -6.43 6.57
N GLN A 8 18.61 -6.36 5.49
CA GLN A 8 18.07 -6.12 4.15
C GLN A 8 17.12 -7.24 3.71
N SER A 9 17.45 -8.47 4.02
CA SER A 9 16.62 -9.62 3.71
C SER A 9 15.29 -9.59 4.47
N GLU A 10 15.31 -9.17 5.74
CA GLU A 10 14.11 -9.02 6.55
C GLU A 10 13.23 -7.89 6.05
N GLU A 11 13.82 -6.74 5.68
CA GLU A 11 13.08 -5.62 5.09
C GLU A 11 12.48 -5.98 3.74
N GLU A 12 13.24 -6.64 2.88
CA GLU A 12 12.74 -7.14 1.59
C GLU A 12 11.63 -8.16 1.79
N GLU A 13 11.82 -9.05 2.75
CA GLU A 13 10.82 -10.05 3.08
C GLU A 13 9.53 -9.41 3.56
N TYR A 14 9.61 -8.41 4.43
CA TYR A 14 8.43 -7.68 4.87
C TYR A 14 7.76 -6.94 3.71
N ALA A 15 8.56 -6.27 2.85
CA ALA A 15 8.03 -5.53 1.70
C ALA A 15 7.28 -6.44 0.71
N THR A 16 7.62 -7.73 0.67
CA THR A 16 7.00 -8.69 -0.26
C THR A 16 6.02 -9.64 0.43
N ARG A 17 6.04 -9.72 1.76
CA ARG A 17 5.24 -10.69 2.53
C ARG A 17 4.35 -10.06 3.60
N GLY A 18 4.15 -8.75 3.58
CA GLY A 18 3.14 -8.13 4.42
C GLY A 18 1.76 -8.72 4.11
N PRO A 19 0.76 -8.52 4.99
CA PRO A 19 -0.54 -9.19 4.84
C PRO A 19 -1.20 -8.96 3.49
N PHE A 20 -1.20 -7.73 2.99
CA PHE A 20 -1.81 -7.44 1.70
C PHE A 20 -0.95 -7.92 0.54
N SER A 21 0.38 -7.78 0.64
CA SER A 21 1.30 -8.26 -0.40
C SER A 21 1.24 -9.77 -0.55
N SER A 22 1.06 -10.49 0.55
CA SER A 22 0.94 -11.95 0.53
C SER A 22 -0.33 -12.43 -0.16
N ILE A 23 -1.41 -11.67 -0.03
CA ILE A 23 -2.72 -12.05 -0.61
C ILE A 23 -2.85 -11.55 -2.04
N PHE A 24 -2.54 -10.29 -2.28
CA PHE A 24 -2.83 -9.62 -3.55
C PHE A 24 -1.60 -9.38 -4.42
N GLY A 25 -0.45 -9.15 -3.79
CA GLY A 25 0.77 -8.77 -4.51
C GLY A 25 0.69 -7.37 -5.10
N GLY A 26 1.82 -6.91 -5.65
CA GLY A 26 1.89 -5.65 -6.39
C GLY A 26 2.12 -4.41 -5.53
N PRO A 27 2.31 -3.24 -6.19
CA PRO A 27 2.65 -2.00 -5.52
C PRO A 27 1.57 -1.48 -4.58
N ILE A 28 0.30 -1.60 -4.95
CA ILE A 28 -0.82 -1.13 -4.11
C ILE A 28 -0.84 -1.92 -2.80
N ALA A 29 -0.67 -3.24 -2.87
CA ALA A 29 -0.64 -4.08 -1.68
C ALA A 29 0.51 -3.70 -0.75
N ARG A 30 1.69 -3.38 -1.31
CA ARG A 30 2.84 -2.93 -0.52
C ARG A 30 2.56 -1.62 0.20
N LEU A 31 1.89 -0.68 -0.47
CA LEU A 31 1.50 0.59 0.16
C LEU A 31 0.48 0.36 1.27
N LEU A 32 -0.47 -0.54 1.08
CA LEU A 32 -1.45 -0.87 2.12
C LEU A 32 -0.78 -1.53 3.33
N ASP A 33 0.20 -2.40 3.11
CA ASP A 33 1.01 -2.95 4.21
C ASP A 33 1.73 -1.85 4.98
N GLN A 34 2.29 -0.87 4.26
CA GLN A 34 2.97 0.26 4.88
C GLN A 34 2.00 1.13 5.69
N ALA A 35 0.75 1.25 5.23
CA ALA A 35 -0.28 1.98 5.97
C ALA A 35 -0.52 1.40 7.36
N LEU A 36 -0.41 0.08 7.51
CA LEU A 36 -0.55 -0.57 8.81
C LEU A 36 0.56 -0.17 9.77
N ILE A 37 1.75 0.14 9.24
CA ILE A 37 2.89 0.55 10.06
C ILE A 37 2.83 2.03 10.42
N VAL A 38 2.57 2.89 9.43
CA VAL A 38 2.66 4.34 9.63
C VAL A 38 1.38 4.97 10.19
N GLY A 39 0.25 4.27 10.07
CA GLY A 39 -1.02 4.78 10.60
C GLY A 39 -1.37 6.15 10.05
N ASN A 40 -1.51 7.14 10.94
CA ASN A 40 -1.89 8.50 10.61
C ASN A 40 -0.71 9.44 10.33
N MET A 41 0.50 8.90 10.22
CA MET A 41 1.68 9.75 9.96
C MET A 41 1.70 10.24 8.51
N GLU A 42 2.08 11.51 8.33
CA GLU A 42 2.26 12.07 6.99
C GLU A 42 3.45 11.43 6.30
N GLN A 43 3.28 11.07 5.04
CA GLN A 43 4.31 10.40 4.23
C GLN A 43 4.42 11.09 2.87
N THR A 44 5.66 11.32 2.42
CA THR A 44 5.90 11.78 1.04
C THR A 44 6.07 10.57 0.13
N ILE A 45 6.00 10.79 -1.19
CA ILE A 45 6.20 9.72 -2.17
C ILE A 45 7.60 9.11 -2.01
N THR A 46 8.62 9.95 -1.79
CA THR A 46 9.99 9.49 -1.62
C THR A 46 10.12 8.54 -0.42
N ILE A 47 9.55 8.93 0.71
CA ILE A 47 9.58 8.10 1.93
C ILE A 47 8.86 6.77 1.69
N LEU A 48 7.69 6.83 1.06
CA LEU A 48 6.91 5.62 0.75
C LEU A 48 7.65 4.71 -0.23
N ALA A 49 8.28 5.29 -1.24
CA ALA A 49 9.06 4.52 -2.22
C ALA A 49 10.21 3.77 -1.56
N GLU A 50 10.94 4.45 -0.66
CA GLU A 50 12.02 3.84 0.09
C GLU A 50 11.52 2.73 1.01
N SER A 51 10.45 3.00 1.75
CA SER A 51 9.89 2.05 2.73
C SER A 51 9.34 0.79 2.07
N THR A 52 8.80 0.91 0.87
CA THR A 52 8.18 -0.20 0.16
C THR A 52 9.09 -0.84 -0.87
N ASN A 53 10.29 -0.32 -1.04
CA ASN A 53 11.26 -0.77 -2.04
C ASN A 53 10.69 -0.71 -3.46
N LEU A 54 9.97 0.36 -3.76
CA LEU A 54 9.40 0.64 -5.06
C LEU A 54 10.06 1.88 -5.67
N SER A 55 10.01 2.00 -6.99
CA SER A 55 10.47 3.21 -7.65
C SER A 55 9.54 4.38 -7.34
N TYR A 56 10.04 5.60 -7.45
CA TYR A 56 9.23 6.81 -7.27
C TYR A 56 8.01 6.82 -8.20
N LYS A 57 8.23 6.50 -9.46
CA LYS A 57 7.17 6.49 -10.48
C LYS A 57 6.08 5.47 -10.14
N THR A 58 6.46 4.26 -9.77
CA THR A 58 5.53 3.20 -9.40
C THR A 58 4.74 3.58 -8.16
N THR A 59 5.42 4.13 -7.15
CA THR A 59 4.79 4.59 -5.91
C THR A 59 3.79 5.70 -6.19
N LYS A 60 4.17 6.67 -7.02
CA LYS A 60 3.29 7.79 -7.39
C LYS A 60 2.02 7.29 -8.08
N THR A 61 2.16 6.38 -9.03
CA THR A 61 1.03 5.82 -9.77
C THR A 61 0.09 5.05 -8.84
N ALA A 62 0.64 4.22 -7.98
CA ALA A 62 -0.14 3.45 -7.03
C ALA A 62 -0.84 4.36 -6.01
N LEU A 63 -0.13 5.37 -5.52
CA LEU A 63 -0.68 6.33 -4.56
C LEU A 63 -1.84 7.12 -5.16
N GLN A 64 -1.75 7.50 -6.43
CA GLN A 64 -2.83 8.18 -7.12
C GLN A 64 -4.09 7.32 -7.22
N LYS A 65 -3.93 6.02 -7.44
CA LYS A 65 -5.05 5.07 -7.45
C LYS A 65 -5.69 4.97 -6.07
N LEU A 66 -4.87 4.89 -5.02
CA LEU A 66 -5.37 4.85 -3.64
C LEU A 66 -6.09 6.15 -3.26
N GLU A 67 -5.61 7.28 -3.73
CA GLU A 67 -6.27 8.57 -3.51
C GLU A 67 -7.66 8.59 -4.13
N LYS A 68 -7.80 8.11 -5.36
CA LYS A 68 -9.09 8.02 -6.04
C LYS A 68 -10.06 7.11 -5.32
N MET A 69 -9.56 6.09 -4.64
CA MET A 69 -10.37 5.12 -3.89
C MET A 69 -10.68 5.58 -2.46
N GLY A 70 -10.12 6.71 -2.04
CA GLY A 70 -10.34 7.25 -0.69
C GLY A 70 -9.46 6.66 0.40
N PHE A 71 -8.43 5.90 0.04
CA PHE A 71 -7.49 5.32 1.02
C PHE A 71 -6.45 6.30 1.52
N VAL A 72 -6.16 7.31 0.73
CA VAL A 72 -5.13 8.29 1.05
C VAL A 72 -5.60 9.68 0.61
N ALA A 73 -5.19 10.70 1.33
CA ALA A 73 -5.49 12.08 1.01
C ALA A 73 -4.23 12.93 1.09
N PRO A 74 -4.07 13.91 0.19
CA PRO A 74 -2.98 14.87 0.31
C PRO A 74 -3.22 15.76 1.53
N THR A 75 -2.16 16.10 2.25
CA THR A 75 -2.25 16.93 3.45
C THR A 75 -1.63 18.30 3.20
N ARG A 76 -0.30 18.38 3.20
CA ARG A 76 0.41 19.65 3.05
C ARG A 76 1.68 19.42 2.26
N LYS A 77 2.28 20.51 1.82
CA LYS A 77 3.61 20.44 1.22
C LYS A 77 4.66 20.56 2.30
N ILE A 78 5.64 19.67 2.25
CA ILE A 78 6.83 19.71 3.10
C ILE A 78 7.99 20.05 2.16
N GLY A 79 8.42 21.31 2.17
CA GLY A 79 9.33 21.82 1.14
C GLY A 79 8.64 21.81 -0.22
N ASN A 80 9.21 21.12 -1.19
CA ASN A 80 8.64 20.95 -2.53
C ASN A 80 7.85 19.64 -2.69
N ALA A 81 7.80 18.82 -1.64
CA ALA A 81 7.15 17.51 -1.69
C ALA A 81 5.74 17.57 -1.12
N GLN A 82 4.80 16.95 -1.81
CA GLN A 82 3.44 16.77 -1.29
C GLN A 82 3.44 15.62 -0.28
N ALA A 83 2.90 15.86 0.90
CA ALA A 83 2.69 14.83 1.90
C ALA A 83 1.29 14.24 1.76
N TYR A 84 1.17 12.98 2.13
CA TYR A 84 -0.07 12.21 2.09
C TYR A 84 -0.30 11.53 3.41
N LYS A 85 -1.55 11.26 3.70
CA LYS A 85 -1.95 10.58 4.93
C LYS A 85 -2.94 9.47 4.58
N PHE A 86 -2.68 8.26 5.08
CA PHE A 86 -3.63 7.16 4.89
C PHE A 86 -4.87 7.39 5.75
N GLN A 87 -6.04 7.14 5.19
CA GLN A 87 -7.33 7.32 5.83
C GLN A 87 -7.70 6.04 6.58
N VAL A 88 -7.05 5.81 7.72
CA VAL A 88 -7.13 4.54 8.45
C VAL A 88 -8.56 4.18 8.86
N GLU A 89 -9.34 5.16 9.33
CA GLU A 89 -10.72 4.91 9.77
C GLU A 89 -11.65 4.49 8.64
N ASN A 90 -11.44 5.05 7.45
CA ASN A 90 -12.24 4.74 6.27
C ASN A 90 -11.76 3.49 5.55
N HIS A 91 -10.50 3.11 5.77
CA HIS A 91 -9.87 1.98 5.08
C HIS A 91 -10.55 0.66 5.34
N MET A 92 -10.96 0.39 6.58
CA MET A 92 -11.55 -0.89 6.93
C MET A 92 -12.82 -1.14 6.13
N ASN A 93 -13.71 -0.17 6.08
CA ASN A 93 -14.96 -0.29 5.34
C ASN A 93 -14.71 -0.41 3.83
N THR A 94 -13.78 0.37 3.30
CA THR A 94 -13.42 0.32 1.88
C THR A 94 -12.79 -1.01 1.52
N LEU A 95 -11.90 -1.53 2.36
CA LEU A 95 -11.26 -2.83 2.15
C LEU A 95 -12.28 -3.97 2.18
N LEU A 96 -13.22 -3.93 3.11
CA LEU A 96 -14.28 -4.93 3.20
C LEU A 96 -15.17 -4.89 1.96
N ALA A 97 -15.52 -3.69 1.49
CA ALA A 97 -16.31 -3.52 0.28
C ALA A 97 -15.57 -4.04 -0.96
N CYS A 98 -14.29 -3.71 -1.09
CA CYS A 98 -13.46 -4.21 -2.20
C CYS A 98 -13.32 -5.72 -2.15
N GLY A 99 -13.10 -6.28 -0.97
CA GLY A 99 -12.99 -7.73 -0.78
C GLY A 99 -14.27 -8.45 -1.15
N ALA A 100 -15.41 -7.91 -0.73
CA ALA A 100 -16.71 -8.47 -1.06
C ALA A 100 -16.97 -8.46 -2.58
N GLU A 101 -16.59 -7.38 -3.24
CA GLU A 101 -16.73 -7.26 -4.69
C GLU A 101 -15.84 -8.25 -5.44
N ILE A 102 -14.60 -8.40 -5.02
CA ILE A 102 -13.67 -9.37 -5.60
C ILE A 102 -14.21 -10.79 -5.42
N GLN A 103 -14.70 -11.11 -4.24
CA GLN A 103 -15.25 -12.43 -3.95
C GLN A 103 -16.49 -12.70 -4.79
N ARG A 104 -17.37 -11.73 -4.95
CA ARG A 104 -18.57 -11.84 -5.77
C ARG A 104 -18.20 -12.13 -7.23
N ASN A 105 -17.22 -11.42 -7.78
CA ASN A 105 -16.76 -11.63 -9.14
C ASN A 105 -16.15 -13.01 -9.33
N ARG A 106 -15.41 -13.50 -8.35
CA ARG A 106 -14.87 -14.86 -8.39
C ARG A 106 -15.95 -15.93 -8.38
N VAL A 107 -16.96 -15.74 -7.54
CA VAL A 107 -18.10 -16.67 -7.48
C VAL A 107 -18.85 -16.69 -8.80
N LEU A 108 -19.08 -15.51 -9.41
CA LEU A 108 -19.72 -15.40 -10.70
C LEU A 108 -18.94 -16.11 -11.82
N GLU A 109 -17.60 -15.99 -11.81
CA GLU A 109 -16.75 -16.70 -12.76
C GLU A 109 -16.84 -18.22 -12.58
N ILE A 110 -16.85 -18.70 -11.35
CA ILE A 110 -16.99 -20.13 -11.05
C ILE A 110 -18.35 -20.64 -11.52
N CYS A 111 -19.41 -19.86 -11.31
CA CYS A 111 -20.76 -20.23 -11.72
C CYS A 111 -20.97 -20.22 -13.25
N LYS A 112 -20.14 -19.49 -14.00
CA LYS A 112 -20.20 -19.45 -15.46
C LYS A 112 -19.55 -20.69 -16.10
N ASN A 113 -18.73 -21.39 -15.37
CA ASN A 113 -18.07 -22.60 -15.84
C ASN A 113 -18.80 -23.85 -15.35
#